data_a742f1a657ab7e59412f98c3964c7742
#
_entry.id   a742f1a657ab7e59412f98c3964c7742
#
_cell.length_a   1.000
_cell.length_b   1.000
_cell.length_c   1.000
_cell.angle_alpha   90.00
_cell.angle_beta   90.00
_cell.angle_gamma   90.00
#
_symmetry.space_group_name_H-M   'P 1'
#
loop_
_entity.id
_entity.type
_entity.pdbx_description
1 polymer ?
#
loop_
_entity_poly.entity_id
_entity_poly.type
_entity_poly.pdbx_seq_one_letter_code
_entity_poly.pdbx_strand_id
1 'polypeptide(L)'
;MAVSFLYSVQDGGLFIPNQVPSLPSDWTTKWRNHDFNQLAFEILSLYISPSEISSEDLKDIIARSYRTFRRIPEITPLIRIDRKKDLYLLELFHGPTFAFKDVALQFLGNLFEYFLVRKNQGKVGKERDSLTVLGATSGDTGSAAIYGLRGKKDVSIIMLHPKGKVSPVQEAQMTTILDENVHNVSIEGSFDDCQDIVKALFSDPEINKTHKLAAVNSINWARICTQITYYFQAYFTLVLSPDYDPSKRIRFVVPSG
;
A
#
# COMPACT_ATOMS: atom_id res chain seq x y z
N MET A 1 6.00 -12.19 11.47
CA MET A 1 5.26 -12.23 10.19
C MET A 1 5.31 -10.88 9.45
N ALA A 2 5.05 -9.75 10.10
CA ALA A 2 5.09 -8.43 9.44
C ALA A 2 6.46 -8.09 8.80
N VAL A 3 7.57 -8.51 9.40
CA VAL A 3 8.92 -8.28 8.84
C VAL A 3 9.16 -9.06 7.56
N SER A 4 8.58 -10.26 7.42
CA SER A 4 8.75 -11.10 6.23
C SER A 4 8.09 -10.51 4.98
N PHE A 5 7.08 -9.67 5.14
CA PHE A 5 6.38 -9.01 4.02
C PHE A 5 7.21 -7.88 3.37
N LEU A 6 8.32 -7.49 4.00
CA LEU A 6 9.14 -6.36 3.54
C LEU A 6 10.21 -6.78 2.54
N TYR A 7 10.53 -8.08 2.46
CA TYR A 7 11.62 -8.58 1.63
C TYR A 7 11.09 -9.49 0.51
N SER A 8 11.73 -9.44 -0.65
CA SER A 8 11.56 -10.46 -1.67
C SER A 8 12.14 -11.78 -1.17
N VAL A 9 11.46 -12.89 -1.47
CA VAL A 9 11.99 -14.23 -1.14
C VAL A 9 13.11 -14.57 -2.10
N GLN A 10 14.21 -15.18 -1.60
CA GLN A 10 15.38 -15.53 -2.42
C GLN A 10 15.08 -16.54 -3.53
N ASP A 11 13.99 -17.30 -3.38
CA ASP A 11 13.52 -18.28 -4.35
C ASP A 11 12.55 -17.71 -5.41
N GLY A 12 12.33 -16.38 -5.42
CA GLY A 12 11.39 -15.72 -6.32
C GLY A 12 9.92 -15.88 -5.93
N GLY A 13 9.63 -16.49 -4.78
CA GLY A 13 8.28 -16.67 -4.25
C GLY A 13 7.70 -15.40 -3.61
N LEU A 14 6.52 -15.55 -3.03
CA LEU A 14 5.79 -14.51 -2.31
C LEU A 14 5.43 -14.99 -0.92
N PHE A 15 5.54 -14.10 0.04
CA PHE A 15 5.01 -14.36 1.36
C PHE A 15 3.50 -14.24 1.36
N ILE A 16 2.83 -15.29 1.82
CA ILE A 16 1.40 -15.31 2.12
C ILE A 16 1.21 -15.77 3.58
N PRO A 17 0.09 -15.46 4.23
CA PRO A 17 -0.17 -16.00 5.57
C PRO A 17 -0.37 -17.51 5.48
N ASN A 18 0.14 -18.24 6.47
CA ASN A 18 -0.09 -19.69 6.57
C ASN A 18 -1.57 -20.04 6.70
N GLN A 19 -2.33 -19.11 7.26
CA GLN A 19 -3.77 -19.26 7.47
C GLN A 19 -4.45 -17.91 7.34
N VAL A 20 -5.59 -17.86 6.66
CA VAL A 20 -6.49 -16.71 6.72
C VAL A 20 -7.23 -16.75 8.06
N PRO A 21 -7.06 -15.76 8.93
CA PRO A 21 -7.69 -15.78 10.26
C PRO A 21 -9.20 -15.70 10.12
N SER A 22 -9.89 -16.41 11.00
CA SER A 22 -11.35 -16.26 11.14
C SER A 22 -11.69 -14.91 11.75
N LEU A 23 -12.77 -14.32 11.28
CA LEU A 23 -13.31 -13.11 11.89
C LEU A 23 -13.87 -13.43 13.30
N PRO A 24 -13.78 -12.49 14.25
CA PRO A 24 -14.47 -12.61 15.53
C PRO A 24 -15.97 -12.85 15.31
N SER A 25 -16.60 -13.69 16.12
CA SER A 25 -18.02 -14.04 15.94
C SER A 25 -18.96 -12.83 15.99
N ASP A 26 -18.56 -11.76 16.66
CA ASP A 26 -19.31 -10.51 16.87
C ASP A 26 -18.89 -9.37 15.94
N TRP A 27 -18.07 -9.63 14.93
CA TRP A 27 -17.50 -8.60 14.06
C TRP A 27 -18.56 -7.67 13.42
N THR A 28 -19.71 -8.23 13.04
CA THR A 28 -20.81 -7.46 12.43
C THR A 28 -21.45 -6.43 13.37
N THR A 29 -21.36 -6.67 14.66
CA THR A 29 -21.88 -5.77 15.71
C THR A 29 -20.78 -4.83 16.20
N LYS A 30 -19.62 -5.41 16.52
CA LYS A 30 -18.48 -4.67 17.11
C LYS A 30 -17.93 -3.62 16.17
N TRP A 31 -17.75 -3.97 14.88
CA TRP A 31 -17.11 -3.09 13.88
C TRP A 31 -18.08 -2.16 13.15
N ARG A 32 -19.37 -2.33 13.39
CA ARG A 32 -20.46 -1.68 12.65
C ARG A 32 -20.32 -0.15 12.51
N ASN A 33 -19.86 0.51 13.56
CA ASN A 33 -19.75 1.97 13.63
C ASN A 33 -18.29 2.44 13.60
N HIS A 34 -17.37 1.58 13.23
CA HIS A 34 -15.97 1.95 13.12
C HIS A 34 -15.74 2.85 11.89
N ASP A 35 -14.90 3.87 12.06
CA ASP A 35 -14.33 4.60 10.94
C ASP A 35 -13.27 3.75 10.22
N PHE A 36 -12.73 4.28 9.12
CA PHE A 36 -11.74 3.57 8.32
C PHE A 36 -10.51 3.14 9.13
N ASN A 37 -9.98 4.04 9.97
CA ASN A 37 -8.79 3.75 10.77
C ASN A 37 -9.06 2.66 11.81
N GLN A 38 -10.21 2.70 12.44
CA GLN A 38 -10.63 1.67 13.40
C GLN A 38 -10.83 0.31 12.72
N LEU A 39 -11.47 0.29 11.53
CA LEU A 39 -11.59 -0.94 10.74
C LEU A 39 -10.23 -1.48 10.29
N ALA A 40 -9.34 -0.60 9.82
CA ALA A 40 -7.98 -0.98 9.44
C ALA A 40 -7.23 -1.61 10.63
N PHE A 41 -7.36 -1.04 11.82
CA PHE A 41 -6.75 -1.59 13.03
C PHE A 41 -7.29 -2.99 13.36
N GLU A 42 -8.59 -3.18 13.38
CA GLU A 42 -9.22 -4.48 13.68
C GLU A 42 -8.79 -5.56 12.67
N ILE A 43 -8.80 -5.23 11.38
CA ILE A 43 -8.44 -6.17 10.31
C ILE A 43 -6.94 -6.48 10.32
N LEU A 44 -6.08 -5.47 10.40
CA LEU A 44 -4.64 -5.66 10.40
C LEU A 44 -4.14 -6.39 11.64
N SER A 45 -4.80 -6.20 12.79
CA SER A 45 -4.50 -6.91 14.04
C SER A 45 -4.76 -8.42 13.97
N LEU A 46 -5.55 -8.89 13.00
CA LEU A 46 -5.71 -10.32 12.75
C LEU A 46 -4.43 -10.95 12.14
N TYR A 47 -3.61 -10.14 11.48
CA TYR A 47 -2.40 -10.59 10.77
C TYR A 47 -1.11 -10.13 11.43
N ILE A 48 -1.13 -9.04 12.19
CA ILE A 48 0.03 -8.44 12.84
C ILE A 48 -0.10 -8.64 14.35
N SER A 49 0.79 -9.46 14.91
CA SER A 49 0.80 -9.73 16.34
C SER A 49 1.24 -8.49 17.14
N PRO A 50 0.64 -8.22 18.32
CA PRO A 50 1.13 -7.18 19.22
C PRO A 50 2.59 -7.35 19.68
N SER A 51 3.17 -8.55 19.56
CA SER A 51 4.59 -8.79 19.81
C SER A 51 5.48 -8.30 18.65
N GLU A 52 4.95 -8.13 17.44
CA GLU A 52 5.67 -7.60 16.29
C GLU A 52 5.54 -6.07 16.21
N ILE A 53 4.31 -5.56 16.35
CA ILE A 53 3.98 -4.13 16.39
C ILE A 53 2.98 -3.94 17.51
N SER A 54 3.28 -3.07 18.48
CA SER A 54 2.34 -2.78 19.56
C SER A 54 1.02 -2.22 19.01
N SER A 55 -0.07 -2.40 19.74
CA SER A 55 -1.38 -1.86 19.31
C SER A 55 -1.37 -0.35 19.17
N GLU A 56 -0.58 0.35 19.97
CA GLU A 56 -0.40 1.80 19.92
C GLU A 56 0.35 2.20 18.64
N ASP A 57 1.49 1.57 18.37
CA ASP A 57 2.27 1.83 17.16
C ASP A 57 1.49 1.50 15.89
N LEU A 58 0.73 0.40 15.88
CA LEU A 58 -0.09 0.05 14.72
C LEU A 58 -1.17 1.11 14.44
N LYS A 59 -1.81 1.63 15.48
CA LYS A 59 -2.79 2.73 15.35
C LYS A 59 -2.11 4.01 14.83
N ASP A 60 -0.91 4.33 15.31
CA ASP A 60 -0.15 5.49 14.80
C ASP A 60 0.24 5.30 13.32
N ILE A 61 0.74 4.13 12.93
CA ILE A 61 1.07 3.81 11.53
C ILE A 61 -0.16 4.00 10.64
N ILE A 62 -1.33 3.48 11.05
CA ILE A 62 -2.59 3.62 10.32
C ILE A 62 -2.98 5.10 10.20
N ALA A 63 -2.99 5.83 11.30
CA ALA A 63 -3.38 7.24 11.32
C ALA A 63 -2.47 8.09 10.40
N ARG A 64 -1.15 7.88 10.46
CA ARG A 64 -0.19 8.56 9.58
C ARG A 64 -0.41 8.21 8.10
N SER A 65 -0.83 6.98 7.80
CA SER A 65 -1.02 6.52 6.43
C SER A 65 -2.21 7.19 5.75
N TYR A 66 -3.28 7.47 6.47
CA TYR A 66 -4.52 7.98 5.88
C TYR A 66 -4.77 9.47 6.09
N ARG A 67 -3.93 10.16 6.87
CA ARG A 67 -4.08 11.62 7.10
C ARG A 67 -3.97 12.48 5.84
N THR A 68 -3.37 11.97 4.78
CA THR A 68 -3.18 12.69 3.49
C THR A 68 -4.33 12.48 2.51
N PHE A 69 -5.31 11.66 2.87
CA PHE A 69 -6.48 11.43 2.04
C PHE A 69 -7.45 12.63 2.11
N ARG A 70 -8.19 12.87 1.02
CA ARG A 70 -9.06 14.04 0.87
C ARG A 70 -10.46 13.86 1.47
N ARG A 71 -10.87 12.60 1.67
CA ARG A 71 -12.19 12.25 2.23
C ARG A 71 -12.01 11.60 3.60
N ILE A 72 -11.79 12.41 4.62
CA ILE A 72 -11.67 11.97 6.02
C ILE A 72 -13.04 12.23 6.69
N PRO A 73 -13.57 11.26 7.46
CA PRO A 73 -12.98 9.98 7.89
C PRO A 73 -13.23 8.80 6.95
N GLU A 74 -13.98 8.94 5.86
CA GLU A 74 -14.43 7.81 5.03
C GLU A 74 -13.29 7.15 4.26
N ILE A 75 -12.24 7.90 3.89
CA ILE A 75 -11.08 7.46 3.08
C ILE A 75 -11.48 6.88 1.72
N THR A 76 -12.40 5.90 1.70
CA THR A 76 -12.92 5.22 0.51
C THR A 76 -14.45 5.22 0.53
N PRO A 77 -15.09 6.37 0.23
CA PRO A 77 -16.55 6.50 0.32
C PRO A 77 -17.27 5.60 -0.69
N LEU A 78 -18.44 5.11 -0.27
CA LEU A 78 -19.35 4.35 -1.12
C LEU A 78 -20.50 5.27 -1.58
N ILE A 79 -20.56 5.53 -2.88
CA ILE A 79 -21.54 6.45 -3.49
C ILE A 79 -22.57 5.67 -4.29
N ARG A 80 -23.85 5.91 -4.03
CA ARG A 80 -24.93 5.30 -4.83
C ARG A 80 -25.09 6.07 -6.14
N ILE A 81 -24.83 5.40 -7.28
CA ILE A 81 -24.87 6.01 -8.61
C ILE A 81 -26.18 5.72 -9.37
N ASP A 82 -26.87 4.62 -9.07
CA ASP A 82 -28.17 4.30 -9.68
C ASP A 82 -29.11 3.67 -8.64
N ARG A 83 -30.19 4.39 -8.33
CA ARG A 83 -31.19 3.92 -7.36
C ARG A 83 -32.05 2.76 -7.88
N LYS A 84 -32.31 2.73 -9.19
CA LYS A 84 -33.17 1.70 -9.78
C LYS A 84 -32.48 0.34 -9.88
N LYS A 85 -31.14 0.37 -10.04
CA LYS A 85 -30.31 -0.84 -10.17
C LYS A 85 -29.59 -1.21 -8.89
N ASP A 86 -29.76 -0.46 -7.79
CA ASP A 86 -28.96 -0.60 -6.56
C ASP A 86 -27.45 -0.66 -6.87
N LEU A 87 -27.00 0.24 -7.74
CA LEU A 87 -25.62 0.31 -8.16
C LEU A 87 -24.85 1.35 -7.36
N TYR A 88 -23.71 0.93 -6.82
CA TYR A 88 -22.85 1.75 -6.01
C TYR A 88 -21.45 1.81 -6.61
N LEU A 89 -20.74 2.90 -6.38
CA LEU A 89 -19.33 3.09 -6.71
C LEU A 89 -18.55 3.22 -5.41
N LEU A 90 -17.59 2.32 -5.21
CA LEU A 90 -16.59 2.45 -4.16
C LEU A 90 -15.44 3.30 -4.72
N GLU A 91 -15.33 4.54 -4.22
CA GLU A 91 -14.35 5.50 -4.69
C GLU A 91 -13.01 5.29 -3.99
N LEU A 92 -12.01 4.80 -4.71
CA LEU A 92 -10.68 4.47 -4.18
C LEU A 92 -9.61 5.53 -4.51
N PHE A 93 -10.01 6.65 -5.13
CA PHE A 93 -9.10 7.65 -5.70
C PHE A 93 -8.91 8.91 -4.83
N HIS A 94 -9.20 8.86 -3.54
CA HIS A 94 -9.07 10.02 -2.65
C HIS A 94 -7.70 10.17 -1.98
N GLY A 95 -6.76 9.30 -2.32
CA GLY A 95 -5.37 9.38 -1.86
C GLY A 95 -4.56 10.48 -2.56
N PRO A 96 -3.28 10.65 -2.17
CA PRO A 96 -2.43 11.74 -2.65
C PRO A 96 -2.17 11.71 -4.16
N THR A 97 -2.16 10.53 -4.80
CA THR A 97 -1.90 10.37 -6.24
C THR A 97 -3.13 10.01 -7.06
N PHE A 98 -4.31 9.99 -6.44
CA PHE A 98 -5.58 9.61 -7.06
C PHE A 98 -5.64 8.17 -7.58
N ALA A 99 -4.74 7.30 -7.11
CA ALA A 99 -4.74 5.88 -7.42
C ALA A 99 -5.24 5.06 -6.23
N PHE A 100 -5.98 3.97 -6.49
CA PHE A 100 -6.41 3.06 -5.43
C PHE A 100 -5.21 2.47 -4.65
N LYS A 101 -4.06 2.43 -5.28
CA LYS A 101 -2.80 1.95 -4.74
C LYS A 101 -2.32 2.76 -3.54
N ASP A 102 -2.74 4.02 -3.42
CA ASP A 102 -2.40 4.87 -2.28
C ASP A 102 -2.84 4.26 -0.95
N VAL A 103 -4.00 3.60 -0.91
CA VAL A 103 -4.51 2.95 0.31
C VAL A 103 -3.49 1.99 0.91
N ALA A 104 -2.85 1.21 0.06
CA ALA A 104 -1.87 0.22 0.49
C ALA A 104 -0.44 0.80 0.59
N LEU A 105 -0.04 1.66 -0.33
CA LEU A 105 1.34 2.15 -0.40
C LEU A 105 1.67 3.19 0.67
N GLN A 106 0.70 3.98 1.11
CA GLN A 106 0.87 4.87 2.27
C GLN A 106 1.14 4.06 3.55
N PHE A 107 0.41 2.97 3.75
CA PHE A 107 0.64 2.08 4.90
C PHE A 107 1.99 1.36 4.79
N LEU A 108 2.31 0.80 3.63
CA LEU A 108 3.57 0.08 3.41
C LEU A 108 4.79 0.97 3.66
N GLY A 109 4.76 2.22 3.20
CA GLY A 109 5.86 3.17 3.43
C GLY A 109 6.06 3.49 4.91
N ASN A 110 4.98 3.69 5.66
CA ASN A 110 5.05 3.90 7.11
C ASN A 110 5.51 2.64 7.85
N LEU A 111 5.17 1.46 7.34
CA LEU A 111 5.60 0.18 7.92
C LEU A 111 7.12 -0.03 7.71
N PHE A 112 7.65 0.26 6.52
CA PHE A 112 9.10 0.21 6.26
C PHE A 112 9.87 1.13 7.19
N GLU A 113 9.44 2.40 7.27
CA GLU A 113 10.06 3.37 8.18
C GLU A 113 10.04 2.90 9.64
N TYR A 114 8.91 2.40 10.12
CA TYR A 114 8.76 1.90 11.48
C TYR A 114 9.80 0.82 11.81
N PHE A 115 9.94 -0.20 10.97
CA PHE A 115 10.89 -1.27 11.22
C PHE A 115 12.34 -0.81 11.11
N LEU A 116 12.66 0.07 10.15
CA LEU A 116 14.01 0.60 10.01
C LEU A 116 14.39 1.49 11.19
N VAL A 117 13.50 2.38 11.62
CA VAL A 117 13.73 3.22 12.80
C VAL A 117 13.97 2.36 14.03
N ARG A 118 13.15 1.33 14.24
CA ARG A 118 13.32 0.39 15.36
C ARG A 118 14.66 -0.37 15.29
N LYS A 119 15.03 -0.85 14.11
CA LYS A 119 16.30 -1.56 13.88
C LYS A 119 17.53 -0.68 14.05
N ASN A 120 17.36 0.61 13.84
CA ASN A 120 18.42 1.62 13.88
C ASN A 120 18.53 2.36 15.23
N GLN A 121 17.80 1.92 16.24
CA GLN A 121 17.95 2.51 17.59
C GLN A 121 19.39 2.41 18.06
N GLY A 122 19.95 3.54 18.48
CA GLY A 122 21.35 3.64 18.96
C GLY A 122 22.41 3.64 17.84
N LYS A 123 22.05 3.47 16.56
CA LYS A 123 22.98 3.48 15.43
C LYS A 123 23.08 4.88 14.80
N VAL A 124 24.28 5.25 14.38
CA VAL A 124 24.56 6.54 13.72
C VAL A 124 25.33 6.36 12.41
N GLY A 125 25.14 7.29 11.47
CA GLY A 125 25.88 7.32 10.22
C GLY A 125 25.83 6.01 9.45
N LYS A 126 26.97 5.46 9.07
CA LYS A 126 27.10 4.25 8.24
C LYS A 126 26.68 2.94 8.94
N GLU A 127 26.49 2.95 10.24
CA GLU A 127 26.01 1.77 10.97
C GLU A 127 24.49 1.54 10.81
N ARG A 128 23.79 2.55 10.32
CA ARG A 128 22.35 2.46 10.11
C ARG A 128 22.02 1.53 8.97
N ASP A 129 21.05 0.68 9.20
CA ASP A 129 20.42 -0.09 8.13
C ASP A 129 19.56 0.81 7.25
N SER A 130 19.64 0.62 5.96
CA SER A 130 18.81 1.31 4.97
C SER A 130 18.13 0.32 4.03
N LEU A 131 17.13 0.77 3.31
CA LEU A 131 16.41 0.00 2.31
C LEU A 131 16.33 0.81 1.01
N THR A 132 16.67 0.19 -0.11
CA THR A 132 16.48 0.80 -1.42
C THR A 132 15.32 0.11 -2.15
N VAL A 133 14.23 0.82 -2.30
CA VAL A 133 13.09 0.35 -3.08
C VAL A 133 13.34 0.65 -4.55
N LEU A 134 13.40 -0.41 -5.36
CA LEU A 134 13.63 -0.32 -6.80
C LEU A 134 12.41 -0.83 -7.55
N GLY A 135 11.95 -0.08 -8.54
CA GLY A 135 10.81 -0.48 -9.35
C GLY A 135 10.80 0.12 -10.75
N ALA A 136 10.01 -0.49 -11.62
CA ALA A 136 9.68 0.05 -12.93
C ALA A 136 8.20 0.38 -13.00
N THR A 137 7.85 1.43 -13.72
CA THR A 137 6.46 1.86 -13.88
C THR A 137 6.19 2.35 -15.30
N SER A 138 4.98 2.09 -15.78
CA SER A 138 4.42 2.72 -16.99
C SER A 138 3.24 3.62 -16.68
N GLY A 139 2.95 3.88 -15.39
CA GLY A 139 1.78 4.64 -14.99
C GLY A 139 1.71 4.96 -13.48
N ASP A 140 0.54 4.78 -12.91
CA ASP A 140 0.15 5.22 -11.57
C ASP A 140 0.84 4.47 -10.40
N THR A 141 1.43 3.31 -10.64
CA THR A 141 2.14 2.57 -9.57
C THR A 141 3.38 3.34 -9.09
N GLY A 142 4.10 3.96 -10.02
CA GLY A 142 5.31 4.72 -9.68
C GLY A 142 5.01 5.93 -8.80
N SER A 143 4.04 6.75 -9.19
CA SER A 143 3.63 7.91 -8.39
C SER A 143 3.12 7.50 -7.01
N ALA A 144 2.28 6.47 -6.92
CA ALA A 144 1.76 5.98 -5.65
C ALA A 144 2.88 5.43 -4.73
N ALA A 145 3.87 4.72 -5.29
CA ALA A 145 5.03 4.23 -4.55
C ALA A 145 5.91 5.38 -4.04
N ILE A 146 6.21 6.35 -4.89
CA ILE A 146 6.98 7.55 -4.53
C ILE A 146 6.29 8.29 -3.38
N TYR A 147 4.98 8.56 -3.50
CA TYR A 147 4.25 9.26 -2.45
C TYR A 147 4.15 8.47 -1.13
N GLY A 148 4.15 7.14 -1.19
CA GLY A 148 4.21 6.29 -0.01
C GLY A 148 5.57 6.31 0.70
N LEU A 149 6.65 6.51 -0.06
CA LEU A 149 8.03 6.36 0.42
C LEU A 149 8.81 7.67 0.53
N ARG A 150 8.32 8.77 -0.07
CA ARG A 150 8.99 10.07 0.01
C ARG A 150 9.17 10.53 1.45
N GLY A 151 10.32 11.08 1.75
CA GLY A 151 10.66 11.60 3.08
C GLY A 151 10.75 10.55 4.19
N LYS A 152 10.71 9.23 3.86
CA LYS A 152 10.85 8.15 4.83
C LYS A 152 12.31 7.97 5.25
N LYS A 153 12.51 7.85 6.55
CA LYS A 153 13.84 7.73 7.13
C LYS A 153 14.47 6.38 6.79
N ASP A 154 15.73 6.41 6.35
CA ASP A 154 16.52 5.24 5.98
C ASP A 154 15.94 4.44 4.78
N VAL A 155 15.03 5.03 4.02
CA VAL A 155 14.45 4.45 2.80
C VAL A 155 14.81 5.33 1.62
N SER A 156 15.31 4.72 0.55
CA SER A 156 15.44 5.35 -0.78
C SER A 156 14.52 4.68 -1.76
N ILE A 157 13.99 5.44 -2.71
CA ILE A 157 13.20 4.90 -3.82
C ILE A 157 13.81 5.32 -5.16
N ILE A 158 14.03 4.32 -6.01
CA ILE A 158 14.48 4.49 -7.39
C ILE A 158 13.38 3.95 -8.30
N MET A 159 12.79 4.83 -9.12
CA MET A 159 11.72 4.45 -10.04
C MET A 159 12.16 4.66 -11.49
N LEU A 160 12.18 3.55 -12.24
CA LEU A 160 12.48 3.55 -13.67
C LEU A 160 11.19 3.71 -14.47
N HIS A 161 11.21 4.54 -15.50
CA HIS A 161 10.09 4.69 -16.42
C HIS A 161 10.56 4.89 -17.87
N PRO A 162 9.81 4.42 -18.88
CA PRO A 162 10.18 4.57 -20.27
C PRO A 162 9.96 6.01 -20.72
N LYS A 163 10.99 6.63 -21.30
CA LYS A 163 11.01 8.02 -21.76
C LYS A 163 9.91 8.28 -22.77
N GLY A 164 9.07 9.27 -22.47
CA GLY A 164 7.98 9.70 -23.36
C GLY A 164 6.86 8.68 -23.56
N LYS A 165 6.83 7.58 -22.76
CA LYS A 165 5.79 6.54 -22.86
C LYS A 165 4.92 6.43 -21.59
N VAL A 166 5.05 7.37 -20.68
CA VAL A 166 4.17 7.57 -19.52
C VAL A 166 3.30 8.80 -19.81
N SER A 167 2.06 8.80 -19.33
CA SER A 167 1.21 9.99 -19.53
C SER A 167 1.84 11.22 -18.87
N PRO A 168 1.73 12.43 -19.46
CA PRO A 168 2.37 13.63 -18.90
C PRO A 168 2.00 13.92 -17.46
N VAL A 169 0.73 13.63 -17.07
CA VAL A 169 0.27 13.82 -15.69
C VAL A 169 0.95 12.86 -14.74
N GLN A 170 1.03 11.57 -15.09
CA GLN A 170 1.67 10.56 -14.25
C GLN A 170 3.19 10.76 -14.16
N GLU A 171 3.83 11.17 -15.26
CA GLU A 171 5.24 11.52 -15.24
C GLU A 171 5.49 12.72 -14.31
N ALA A 172 4.69 13.78 -14.44
CA ALA A 172 4.78 14.94 -13.55
C ALA A 172 4.54 14.59 -12.07
N GLN A 173 3.61 13.70 -11.76
CA GLN A 173 3.39 13.22 -10.39
C GLN A 173 4.63 12.57 -9.77
N MET A 174 5.52 11.99 -10.59
CA MET A 174 6.77 11.39 -10.11
C MET A 174 7.91 12.39 -10.10
N THR A 175 8.15 13.06 -11.23
CA THR A 175 9.36 13.86 -11.46
C THR A 175 9.36 15.22 -10.78
N THR A 176 8.21 15.71 -10.34
CA THR A 176 8.11 16.95 -9.55
C THR A 176 8.37 16.74 -8.05
N ILE A 177 8.58 15.50 -7.60
CA ILE A 177 8.93 15.20 -6.22
C ILE A 177 10.45 15.33 -6.07
N LEU A 178 10.88 16.28 -5.23
CA LEU A 178 12.28 16.65 -5.04
C LEU A 178 12.83 16.23 -3.66
N ASP A 179 12.18 15.28 -3.00
CA ASP A 179 12.67 14.73 -1.73
C ASP A 179 14.00 13.99 -1.98
N GLU A 180 14.99 14.18 -1.09
CA GLU A 180 16.35 13.65 -1.21
C GLU A 180 16.42 12.13 -1.40
N ASN A 181 15.40 11.40 -0.91
CA ASN A 181 15.33 9.96 -1.00
C ASN A 181 14.57 9.43 -2.22
N VAL A 182 14.16 10.32 -3.15
CA VAL A 182 13.37 9.97 -4.35
C VAL A 182 14.21 10.17 -5.61
N HIS A 183 14.36 9.10 -6.39
CA HIS A 183 15.12 9.12 -7.63
C HIS A 183 14.29 8.58 -8.78
N ASN A 184 14.09 9.38 -9.81
CA ASN A 184 13.40 8.99 -11.04
C ASN A 184 14.43 8.82 -12.16
N VAL A 185 14.38 7.68 -12.85
CA VAL A 185 15.30 7.36 -13.94
C VAL A 185 14.51 7.10 -15.22
N SER A 186 14.70 7.98 -16.20
CA SER A 186 14.09 7.84 -17.52
C SER A 186 14.94 6.95 -18.41
N ILE A 187 14.36 5.88 -18.96
CA ILE A 187 15.05 4.89 -19.78
C ILE A 187 14.66 5.06 -21.26
N GLU A 188 15.64 5.14 -22.12
CA GLU A 188 15.43 5.07 -23.57
C GLU A 188 15.05 3.64 -23.96
N GLY A 189 13.75 3.34 -23.96
CA GLY A 189 13.26 1.98 -24.20
C GLY A 189 11.77 1.84 -23.96
N SER A 190 11.34 0.61 -23.73
CA SER A 190 9.98 0.23 -23.38
C SER A 190 9.83 0.04 -21.86
N PHE A 191 8.62 -0.22 -21.40
CA PHE A 191 8.37 -0.64 -20.01
C PHE A 191 9.04 -1.99 -19.71
N ASP A 192 9.07 -2.90 -20.69
CA ASP A 192 9.72 -4.20 -20.51
C ASP A 192 11.23 -4.05 -20.32
N ASP A 193 11.88 -3.12 -21.05
CA ASP A 193 13.30 -2.80 -20.84
C ASP A 193 13.55 -2.30 -19.41
N CYS A 194 12.67 -1.43 -18.89
CA CYS A 194 12.76 -0.98 -17.50
C CYS A 194 12.63 -2.17 -16.51
N GLN A 195 11.71 -3.09 -16.77
CA GLN A 195 11.51 -4.27 -15.93
C GLN A 195 12.73 -5.22 -15.99
N ASP A 196 13.32 -5.39 -17.14
CA ASP A 196 14.48 -6.28 -17.30
C ASP A 196 15.71 -5.72 -16.59
N ILE A 197 15.92 -4.39 -16.61
CA ILE A 197 16.93 -3.73 -15.78
C ILE A 197 16.66 -4.02 -14.28
N VAL A 198 15.42 -3.83 -13.82
CA VAL A 198 15.07 -4.09 -12.42
C VAL A 198 15.32 -5.55 -12.04
N LYS A 199 14.92 -6.52 -12.88
CA LYS A 199 15.16 -7.95 -12.66
C LYS A 199 16.65 -8.27 -12.60
N ALA A 200 17.46 -7.70 -13.51
CA ALA A 200 18.90 -7.90 -13.53
C ALA A 200 19.55 -7.41 -12.24
N LEU A 201 19.16 -6.22 -11.74
CA LEU A 201 19.68 -5.67 -10.48
C LEU A 201 19.28 -6.51 -9.26
N PHE A 202 18.05 -7.03 -9.23
CA PHE A 202 17.62 -7.94 -8.16
C PHE A 202 18.35 -9.30 -8.21
N SER A 203 18.76 -9.74 -9.39
CA SER A 203 19.47 -11.01 -9.59
C SER A 203 20.96 -10.89 -9.28
N ASP A 204 21.50 -9.69 -9.13
CA ASP A 204 22.90 -9.47 -8.77
C ASP A 204 23.07 -9.54 -7.25
N PRO A 205 23.79 -10.58 -6.72
CA PRO A 205 23.95 -10.75 -5.28
C PRO A 205 24.76 -9.63 -4.61
N GLU A 206 25.72 -9.02 -5.33
CA GLU A 206 26.57 -7.95 -4.78
C GLU A 206 25.78 -6.67 -4.63
N ILE A 207 25.01 -6.30 -5.65
CA ILE A 207 24.14 -5.13 -5.63
C ILE A 207 23.08 -5.29 -4.54
N ASN A 208 22.43 -6.45 -4.49
CA ASN A 208 21.38 -6.71 -3.50
C ASN A 208 21.93 -6.67 -2.06
N LYS A 209 23.10 -7.26 -1.82
CA LYS A 209 23.76 -7.23 -0.51
C LYS A 209 24.15 -5.81 -0.09
N THR A 210 24.67 -5.01 -1.02
CA THR A 210 25.16 -3.66 -0.75
C THR A 210 24.00 -2.67 -0.53
N HIS A 211 22.97 -2.73 -1.38
CA HIS A 211 21.87 -1.76 -1.40
C HIS A 211 20.59 -2.23 -0.70
N LYS A 212 20.53 -3.50 -0.28
CA LYS A 212 19.36 -4.09 0.39
C LYS A 212 18.07 -3.78 -0.38
N LEU A 213 18.03 -4.29 -1.62
CA LEU A 213 16.94 -4.00 -2.54
C LEU A 213 15.61 -4.57 -2.04
N ALA A 214 14.56 -3.80 -2.21
CA ALA A 214 13.18 -4.20 -2.00
C ALA A 214 12.32 -3.78 -3.20
N ALA A 215 11.31 -4.59 -3.49
CA ALA A 215 10.37 -4.30 -4.55
C ALA A 215 9.02 -3.83 -3.99
N VAL A 216 8.40 -2.87 -4.69
CA VAL A 216 6.99 -2.53 -4.47
C VAL A 216 6.16 -3.30 -5.49
N ASN A 217 5.87 -4.57 -5.16
CA ASN A 217 5.12 -5.46 -6.04
C ASN A 217 3.60 -5.37 -5.75
N SER A 218 2.77 -5.46 -6.80
CA SER A 218 1.30 -5.46 -6.70
C SER A 218 0.74 -6.59 -5.82
N ILE A 219 1.45 -7.71 -5.77
CA ILE A 219 1.08 -8.92 -5.05
C ILE A 219 1.76 -9.06 -3.68
N ASN A 220 2.39 -7.99 -3.18
CA ASN A 220 2.91 -7.96 -1.81
C ASN A 220 1.76 -8.11 -0.81
N TRP A 221 1.87 -9.07 0.14
CA TRP A 221 0.79 -9.38 1.07
C TRP A 221 0.40 -8.21 1.96
N ALA A 222 1.34 -7.38 2.40
CA ALA A 222 1.01 -6.20 3.20
C ALA A 222 0.11 -5.23 2.42
N ARG A 223 0.30 -5.12 1.10
CA ARG A 223 -0.58 -4.33 0.24
C ARG A 223 -1.96 -4.96 0.12
N ILE A 224 -2.03 -6.28 -0.10
CA ILE A 224 -3.30 -7.00 -0.21
C ILE A 224 -4.09 -6.91 1.09
N CYS A 225 -3.43 -7.17 2.23
CA CYS A 225 -4.05 -7.14 3.54
C CYS A 225 -4.66 -5.77 3.87
N THR A 226 -3.95 -4.69 3.55
CA THR A 226 -4.44 -3.32 3.77
C THR A 226 -5.70 -3.02 2.94
N GLN A 227 -5.77 -3.56 1.72
CA GLN A 227 -6.91 -3.36 0.82
C GLN A 227 -8.18 -4.09 1.29
N ILE A 228 -8.09 -5.07 2.16
CA ILE A 228 -9.26 -5.74 2.74
C ILE A 228 -10.16 -4.72 3.46
N THR A 229 -9.60 -3.70 4.08
CA THR A 229 -10.30 -2.70 4.87
C THR A 229 -11.44 -2.01 4.11
N TYR A 230 -11.22 -1.59 2.87
CA TYR A 230 -12.26 -0.85 2.14
C TYR A 230 -13.44 -1.72 1.72
N TYR A 231 -13.28 -3.04 1.62
CA TYR A 231 -14.42 -3.93 1.41
C TYR A 231 -15.32 -4.02 2.65
N PHE A 232 -14.72 -4.08 3.83
CA PHE A 232 -15.48 -4.05 5.09
C PHE A 232 -16.16 -2.69 5.29
N GLN A 233 -15.49 -1.60 4.99
CA GLN A 233 -16.11 -0.28 5.07
C GLN A 233 -17.28 -0.16 4.09
N ALA A 234 -17.12 -0.57 2.84
CA ALA A 234 -18.21 -0.56 1.86
C ALA A 234 -19.40 -1.41 2.33
N TYR A 235 -19.13 -2.59 2.91
CA TYR A 235 -20.15 -3.45 3.52
C TYR A 235 -20.91 -2.70 4.61
N PHE A 236 -20.22 -2.15 5.61
CA PHE A 236 -20.87 -1.45 6.72
C PHE A 236 -21.61 -0.18 6.26
N THR A 237 -21.02 0.59 5.35
CA THR A 237 -21.71 1.76 4.77
C THR A 237 -23.02 1.35 4.10
N LEU A 238 -23.03 0.24 3.38
CA LEU A 238 -24.23 -0.26 2.69
C LEU A 238 -25.27 -0.78 3.69
N VAL A 239 -24.89 -1.65 4.64
CA VAL A 239 -25.85 -2.26 5.57
C VAL A 239 -26.40 -1.27 6.60
N LEU A 240 -25.75 -0.14 6.79
CA LEU A 240 -26.23 0.98 7.62
C LEU A 240 -27.13 1.94 6.84
N SER A 241 -27.16 1.84 5.50
CA SER A 241 -28.01 2.69 4.67
C SER A 241 -29.49 2.38 4.93
N PRO A 242 -30.35 3.41 5.04
CA PRO A 242 -31.80 3.22 5.17
C PRO A 242 -32.43 2.45 4.01
N ASP A 243 -31.79 2.46 2.86
CA ASP A 243 -32.25 1.81 1.63
C ASP A 243 -31.75 0.37 1.49
N TYR A 244 -31.03 -0.17 2.49
CA TYR A 244 -30.47 -1.52 2.42
C TYR A 244 -31.56 -2.58 2.56
N ASP A 245 -31.59 -3.49 1.60
CA ASP A 245 -32.46 -4.69 1.61
C ASP A 245 -31.66 -5.93 2.01
N PRO A 246 -31.85 -6.48 3.24
CA PRO A 246 -31.08 -7.63 3.71
C PRO A 246 -31.38 -8.94 2.96
N SER A 247 -32.43 -8.99 2.14
CA SER A 247 -32.74 -10.15 1.29
C SER A 247 -31.84 -10.21 0.05
N LYS A 248 -31.21 -9.10 -0.33
CA LYS A 248 -30.31 -9.01 -1.48
C LYS A 248 -28.89 -9.37 -1.12
N ARG A 249 -28.24 -10.10 -2.01
CA ARG A 249 -26.81 -10.42 -1.89
C ARG A 249 -25.97 -9.22 -2.35
N ILE A 250 -24.98 -8.86 -1.55
CA ILE A 250 -23.96 -7.87 -1.92
C ILE A 250 -23.00 -8.53 -2.93
N ARG A 251 -22.73 -7.85 -4.03
CA ARG A 251 -21.77 -8.28 -5.05
C ARG A 251 -20.76 -7.17 -5.29
N PHE A 252 -19.49 -7.51 -5.14
CA PHE A 252 -18.39 -6.65 -5.55
C PHE A 252 -18.00 -6.99 -7.00
N VAL A 253 -17.88 -5.95 -7.82
CA VAL A 253 -17.36 -6.06 -9.19
C VAL A 253 -16.04 -5.29 -9.22
N VAL A 254 -14.95 -5.99 -9.51
CA VAL A 254 -13.61 -5.43 -9.58
C VAL A 254 -13.14 -5.54 -11.03
N PRO A 255 -13.10 -4.42 -11.78
CA PRO A 255 -12.54 -4.43 -13.12
C PRO A 255 -11.05 -4.78 -13.06
N SER A 256 -10.64 -5.78 -13.81
CA SER A 256 -9.23 -6.15 -14.00
C SER A 256 -8.99 -6.09 -15.51
N GLY A 257 -8.47 -4.98 -15.98
CA GLY A 257 -8.14 -4.78 -17.37
C GLY A 257 -6.88 -5.51 -17.81
#